data_1470428281de5362637fb2337abf53ba
#
_entry.id   1470428281de5362637fb2337abf53ba
#
_cell.length_a   1.000
_cell.length_b   1.000
_cell.length_c   1.000
_cell.angle_alpha   90.00
_cell.angle_beta   90.00
_cell.angle_gamma   90.00
#
_symmetry.space_group_name_H-M   'P 1'
#
loop_
_entity.id
_entity.type
_entity.pdbx_description
1 polymer ?
#
loop_
_entity_poly.entity_id
_entity_poly.type
_entity_poly.pdbx_seq_one_letter_code
_entity_poly.pdbx_strand_id
1 'polypeptide(L)'
;MGTAYLLDTNTVIYFLNNLLSEKSLDFIEECLDEQGGNISVISKIELMGWRDGSSNQLQNVTDFIQDTEVFPLTDAVVDKTIEIRRTQKIKLPDAIIAATAILYNFTLISRNDEDFRKIPGLKYLNPFTDL
;
A
#
# COMPACT_ATOMS: atom_id res chain seq x y z
N MET A 1 3.77 10.33 18.81
CA MET A 1 2.87 9.74 17.83
C MET A 1 3.36 10.10 16.45
N GLY A 2 3.82 9.14 15.70
CA GLY A 2 4.31 9.36 14.36
C GLY A 2 3.23 9.19 13.31
N THR A 3 3.60 9.47 12.06
CA THR A 3 2.76 9.20 10.91
C THR A 3 2.65 7.69 10.70
N ALA A 4 1.44 7.21 10.47
CA ALA A 4 1.22 5.82 10.11
C ALA A 4 1.11 5.70 8.59
N TYR A 5 1.64 4.62 8.04
CA TYR A 5 1.76 4.42 6.60
C TYR A 5 1.04 3.16 6.14
N LEU A 6 0.38 3.25 4.98
CA LEU A 6 -0.17 2.11 4.26
C LEU A 6 0.66 1.89 3.02
N LEU A 7 1.14 0.67 2.81
CA LEU A 7 1.98 0.34 1.64
C LEU A 7 1.11 -0.17 0.50
N ASP A 8 1.24 0.46 -0.67
CA ASP A 8 0.63 -0.03 -1.90
C ASP A 8 1.30 -1.35 -2.34
N THR A 9 0.58 -2.17 -3.05
CA THR A 9 1.06 -3.47 -3.52
C THR A 9 2.39 -3.38 -4.26
N ASN A 10 2.51 -2.45 -5.20
CA ASN A 10 3.73 -2.29 -5.98
C ASN A 10 4.92 -1.86 -5.12
N THR A 11 4.69 -1.05 -4.09
CA THR A 11 5.75 -0.65 -3.16
C THR A 11 6.32 -1.88 -2.44
N VAL A 12 5.44 -2.78 -2.00
CA VAL A 12 5.86 -4.04 -1.38
C VAL A 12 6.67 -4.89 -2.36
N ILE A 13 6.21 -5.00 -3.60
CA ILE A 13 6.91 -5.76 -4.64
C ILE A 13 8.31 -5.19 -4.89
N TYR A 14 8.44 -3.87 -5.03
CA TYR A 14 9.75 -3.22 -5.19
C TYR A 14 10.66 -3.49 -4.00
N PHE A 15 10.11 -3.40 -2.78
CA PHE A 15 10.86 -3.68 -1.57
C PHE A 15 11.37 -5.13 -1.53
N LEU A 16 10.50 -6.09 -1.79
CA LEU A 16 10.86 -7.52 -1.72
C LEU A 16 11.82 -7.95 -2.83
N ASN A 17 11.81 -7.27 -3.97
CA ASN A 17 12.68 -7.56 -5.10
C ASN A 17 13.95 -6.72 -5.14
N ASN A 18 14.24 -5.95 -4.10
CA ASN A 18 15.42 -5.09 -4.00
C ASN A 18 15.53 -4.08 -5.15
N LEU A 19 14.37 -3.53 -5.55
CA LEU A 19 14.30 -2.56 -6.65
C LEU A 19 14.22 -1.10 -6.18
N LEU A 20 14.27 -0.87 -4.87
CA LEU A 20 14.25 0.48 -4.32
C LEU A 20 15.66 1.07 -4.32
N SER A 21 15.74 2.39 -4.54
CA SER A 21 17.00 3.12 -4.31
C SER A 21 17.36 3.05 -2.84
N GLU A 22 18.62 3.33 -2.51
CA GLU A 22 19.10 3.32 -1.13
C GLU A 22 18.24 4.22 -0.24
N LYS A 23 17.94 5.41 -0.71
CA LYS A 23 17.13 6.39 0.03
C LYS A 23 15.70 5.91 0.26
N SER A 24 15.09 5.35 -0.78
CA SER A 24 13.72 4.80 -0.68
C SER A 24 13.69 3.58 0.22
N LEU A 25 14.69 2.70 0.12
CA LEU A 25 14.80 1.52 0.97
C LEU A 25 14.91 1.90 2.44
N ASP A 26 15.79 2.86 2.76
CA ASP A 26 15.97 3.34 4.13
C ASP A 26 14.64 3.86 4.70
N PHE A 27 13.90 4.61 3.91
CA PHE A 27 12.60 5.13 4.32
C PHE A 27 11.60 4.00 4.61
N ILE A 28 11.50 3.02 3.72
CA ILE A 28 10.56 1.89 3.89
C ILE A 28 10.96 1.05 5.11
N GLU A 29 12.25 0.77 5.29
CA GLU A 29 12.72 0.01 6.45
C GLU A 29 12.42 0.74 7.75
N GLU A 30 12.58 2.04 7.78
CA GLU A 30 12.23 2.86 8.94
C GLU A 30 10.72 2.79 9.24
N CYS A 31 9.87 2.86 8.21
CA CYS A 31 8.43 2.70 8.38
C CYS A 31 8.07 1.35 8.98
N LEU A 32 8.72 0.29 8.51
CA LEU A 32 8.46 -1.08 8.99
C LEU A 32 8.95 -1.27 10.42
N ASP A 33 10.10 -0.69 10.77
CA ASP A 33 10.69 -0.84 12.10
C ASP A 33 9.89 -0.11 13.18
N GLU A 34 9.38 1.07 12.88
CA GLU A 34 8.69 1.91 13.87
C GLU A 34 7.28 1.44 14.17
N GLN A 35 6.54 1.00 13.17
CA GLN A 35 5.11 0.75 13.30
C GLN A 35 4.67 -0.59 12.74
N GLY A 36 5.60 -1.36 12.21
CA GLY A 36 5.27 -2.52 11.41
C GLY A 36 4.68 -2.10 10.05
N GLY A 37 4.44 -3.04 9.18
CA GLY A 37 3.81 -2.76 7.90
C GLY A 37 2.29 -2.78 8.01
N ASN A 38 1.64 -1.91 7.25
CA ASN A 38 0.18 -1.91 7.10
C ASN A 38 -0.13 -2.06 5.63
N ILE A 39 -0.99 -3.00 5.29
CA ILE A 39 -1.46 -3.20 3.92
C ILE A 39 -2.96 -3.42 3.89
N SER A 40 -3.58 -3.13 2.75
CA SER A 40 -4.97 -3.48 2.50
C SER A 40 -5.11 -4.98 2.24
N VAL A 41 -6.26 -5.56 2.55
CA VAL A 41 -6.59 -6.93 2.15
C VAL A 41 -6.45 -7.11 0.63
N ILE A 42 -6.67 -6.06 -0.15
CA ILE A 42 -6.45 -6.10 -1.60
C ILE A 42 -4.99 -6.38 -1.92
N SER A 43 -4.05 -5.73 -1.23
CA SER A 43 -2.63 -5.98 -1.42
C SER A 43 -2.26 -7.41 -1.05
N LYS A 44 -2.84 -7.94 0.04
CA LYS A 44 -2.64 -9.34 0.41
C LYS A 44 -3.07 -10.27 -0.72
N ILE A 45 -4.25 -10.04 -1.30
CA ILE A 45 -4.77 -10.86 -2.39
C ILE A 45 -3.85 -10.78 -3.62
N GLU A 46 -3.44 -9.57 -3.99
CA GLU A 46 -2.57 -9.36 -5.15
C GLU A 46 -1.20 -10.00 -4.95
N LEU A 47 -0.62 -9.86 -3.77
CA LEU A 47 0.70 -10.43 -3.46
C LEU A 47 0.66 -11.95 -3.40
N MET A 48 -0.32 -12.52 -2.72
CA MET A 48 -0.45 -13.97 -2.59
C MET A 48 -0.92 -14.65 -3.87
N GLY A 49 -1.65 -13.91 -4.70
CA GLY A 49 -2.13 -14.40 -5.99
C GLY A 49 -1.14 -14.24 -7.14
N TRP A 50 0.05 -13.75 -6.88
CA TRP A 50 1.05 -13.50 -7.91
C TRP A 50 1.58 -14.81 -8.50
N ARG A 51 1.37 -15.02 -9.80
CA ARG A 51 1.60 -16.31 -10.46
C ARG A 51 3.02 -16.51 -10.98
N ASP A 52 3.78 -15.44 -11.14
CA ASP A 52 5.11 -15.48 -11.74
C ASP A 52 6.22 -15.70 -10.72
N GLY A 53 5.85 -15.89 -9.47
CA GLY A 53 6.79 -16.03 -8.39
C GLY A 53 7.42 -17.41 -8.30
N SER A 54 8.72 -17.45 -8.01
CA SER A 54 9.40 -18.68 -7.59
C SER A 54 8.89 -19.10 -6.20
N SER A 55 9.21 -20.33 -5.78
CA SER A 55 8.88 -20.77 -4.42
C SER A 55 9.50 -19.87 -3.35
N ASN A 56 10.72 -19.35 -3.59
CA ASN A 56 11.38 -18.44 -2.67
C ASN A 56 10.63 -17.10 -2.60
N GLN A 57 10.11 -16.62 -3.72
CA GLN A 57 9.35 -15.38 -3.76
C GLN A 57 8.04 -15.50 -3.00
N LEU A 58 7.34 -16.62 -3.15
CA LEU A 58 6.12 -16.88 -2.40
C LEU A 58 6.40 -16.93 -0.89
N GLN A 59 7.51 -17.54 -0.49
CA GLN A 59 7.90 -17.58 0.92
C GLN A 59 8.21 -16.19 1.45
N ASN A 60 8.92 -15.37 0.69
CA ASN A 60 9.24 -13.99 1.08
C ASN A 60 7.97 -13.15 1.25
N VAL A 61 7.01 -13.30 0.34
CA VAL A 61 5.71 -12.62 0.44
C VAL A 61 4.96 -13.07 1.68
N THR A 62 4.90 -14.37 1.91
CA THR A 62 4.21 -14.93 3.07
C THR A 62 4.81 -14.42 4.37
N ASP A 63 6.14 -14.44 4.48
CA ASP A 63 6.84 -13.95 5.67
C ASP A 63 6.59 -12.45 5.88
N PHE A 64 6.62 -11.67 4.81
CA PHE A 64 6.34 -10.23 4.89
C PHE A 64 4.91 -9.98 5.42
N ILE A 65 3.92 -10.68 4.88
CA ILE A 65 2.52 -10.50 5.27
C ILE A 65 2.30 -10.89 6.73
N GLN A 66 2.97 -11.93 7.22
CA GLN A 66 2.86 -12.34 8.61
C GLN A 66 3.30 -11.26 9.59
N ASP A 67 4.23 -10.39 9.17
CA ASP A 67 4.74 -9.30 10.00
C ASP A 67 3.98 -7.98 9.76
N THR A 68 2.94 -8.00 8.94
CA THR A 68 2.13 -6.80 8.66
C THR A 68 0.74 -6.92 9.26
N GLU A 69 0.11 -5.75 9.46
CA GLU A 69 -1.31 -5.70 9.75
C GLU A 69 -2.08 -5.56 8.45
N VAL A 70 -3.04 -6.47 8.22
CA VAL A 70 -3.87 -6.49 7.02
C VAL A 70 -5.22 -5.87 7.35
N PHE A 71 -5.58 -4.80 6.65
CA PHE A 71 -6.81 -4.06 6.89
C PHE A 71 -7.93 -4.60 6.01
N PRO A 72 -9.04 -5.05 6.61
CA PRO A 72 -10.10 -5.74 5.86
C PRO A 72 -10.98 -4.77 5.07
N LEU A 73 -11.75 -5.34 4.14
CA LEU A 73 -12.77 -4.62 3.39
C LEU A 73 -14.03 -4.51 4.26
N THR A 74 -14.06 -3.49 5.12
CA THR A 74 -15.21 -3.24 5.99
C THR A 74 -16.31 -2.48 5.24
N ASP A 75 -17.51 -2.39 5.83
CA ASP A 75 -18.59 -1.59 5.27
C ASP A 75 -18.18 -0.13 5.08
N ALA A 76 -17.42 0.42 6.02
CA ALA A 76 -16.94 1.80 5.92
C ALA A 76 -15.96 1.95 4.74
N VAL A 77 -15.07 0.98 4.53
CA VAL A 77 -14.16 0.98 3.38
C VAL A 77 -14.95 0.87 2.07
N VAL A 78 -15.97 0.01 2.03
CA VAL A 78 -16.85 -0.11 0.85
C VAL A 78 -17.50 1.22 0.52
N ASP A 79 -18.09 1.88 1.50
CA ASP A 79 -18.77 3.16 1.29
C ASP A 79 -17.80 4.24 0.79
N LYS A 80 -16.62 4.31 1.37
CA LYS A 80 -15.60 5.28 0.94
C LYS A 80 -15.10 4.98 -0.47
N THR A 81 -14.94 3.72 -0.79
CA THR A 81 -14.55 3.27 -2.14
C THR A 81 -15.58 3.72 -3.18
N ILE A 82 -16.87 3.56 -2.88
CA ILE A 82 -17.95 3.99 -3.76
C ILE A 82 -17.86 5.49 -3.99
N GLU A 83 -17.69 6.26 -2.93
CA GLU A 83 -17.56 7.71 -3.00
C GLU A 83 -16.40 8.13 -3.91
N ILE A 84 -15.24 7.51 -3.74
CA ILE A 84 -14.06 7.80 -4.56
C ILE A 84 -14.33 7.49 -6.03
N ARG A 85 -14.92 6.35 -6.33
CA ARG A 85 -15.16 5.93 -7.71
C ARG A 85 -16.22 6.75 -8.42
N ARG A 86 -17.11 7.39 -7.68
CA ARG A 86 -18.11 8.29 -8.26
C ARG A 86 -17.50 9.61 -8.73
N THR A 87 -16.39 10.03 -8.13
CA THR A 87 -15.79 11.34 -8.41
C THR A 87 -14.46 11.25 -9.16
N GLN A 88 -13.82 10.08 -9.16
CA GLN A 88 -12.50 9.91 -9.76
C GLN A 88 -12.49 8.68 -10.67
N LYS A 89 -11.76 8.79 -11.78
CA LYS A 89 -11.51 7.65 -12.65
C LYS A 89 -10.35 6.85 -12.07
N ILE A 90 -10.65 5.76 -11.42
CA ILE A 90 -9.66 4.93 -10.72
C ILE A 90 -10.11 3.48 -10.74
N LYS A 91 -9.15 2.55 -10.85
CA LYS A 91 -9.43 1.11 -10.81
C LYS A 91 -9.93 0.70 -9.43
N LEU A 92 -10.79 -0.32 -9.41
CA LEU A 92 -11.39 -0.79 -8.16
C LEU A 92 -10.35 -1.13 -7.07
N PRO A 93 -9.29 -1.92 -7.35
CA PRO A 93 -8.31 -2.24 -6.31
C PRO A 93 -7.64 -0.98 -5.72
N ASP A 94 -7.27 -0.04 -6.57
CA ASP A 94 -6.61 1.20 -6.13
C ASP A 94 -7.56 2.07 -5.33
N ALA A 95 -8.84 2.12 -5.70
CA ALA A 95 -9.86 2.85 -4.95
C ALA A 95 -10.03 2.28 -3.53
N ILE A 96 -9.99 0.97 -3.39
CA ILE A 96 -10.09 0.31 -2.07
C ILE A 96 -8.87 0.64 -1.22
N ILE A 97 -7.68 0.62 -1.80
CA ILE A 97 -6.45 0.98 -1.08
C ILE A 97 -6.50 2.44 -0.61
N ALA A 98 -6.92 3.34 -1.50
CA ALA A 98 -7.06 4.76 -1.14
C ALA A 98 -8.10 4.97 -0.04
N ALA A 99 -9.24 4.30 -0.14
CA ALA A 99 -10.29 4.37 0.87
C ALA A 99 -9.80 3.92 2.25
N THR A 100 -9.04 2.83 2.28
CA THR A 100 -8.45 2.31 3.50
C THR A 100 -7.50 3.34 4.13
N ALA A 101 -6.63 3.93 3.32
CA ALA A 101 -5.70 4.95 3.81
C ALA A 101 -6.44 6.16 4.40
N ILE A 102 -7.47 6.63 3.72
CA ILE A 102 -8.25 7.80 4.20
C ILE A 102 -8.94 7.47 5.52
N LEU A 103 -9.62 6.34 5.60
CA LEU A 103 -10.40 5.99 6.80
C LEU A 103 -9.54 5.79 8.04
N TYR A 104 -8.37 5.20 7.88
CA TYR A 104 -7.47 4.94 9.01
C TYR A 104 -6.43 6.05 9.20
N ASN A 105 -6.54 7.13 8.44
CA ASN A 105 -5.65 8.28 8.54
C ASN A 105 -4.18 7.91 8.26
N PHE A 106 -3.96 6.98 7.35
CA PHE A 106 -2.63 6.59 6.87
C PHE A 106 -2.15 7.52 5.78
N THR A 107 -0.83 7.68 5.67
CA THR A 107 -0.21 8.19 4.45
C THR A 107 0.04 6.99 3.54
N LEU A 108 -0.51 7.04 2.33
CA LEU A 108 -0.32 5.97 1.35
C LEU A 108 1.04 6.10 0.69
N ILE A 109 1.82 5.04 0.73
CA ILE A 109 3.14 4.97 0.08
C ILE A 109 2.97 4.25 -1.25
N SER A 110 3.18 4.95 -2.35
CA SER A 110 3.03 4.40 -3.69
C SER A 110 3.84 5.19 -4.70
N ARG A 111 4.08 4.60 -5.86
CA ARG A 111 4.71 5.25 -7.01
C ARG A 111 3.67 5.73 -8.03
N ASN A 112 2.41 5.42 -7.84
CA ASN A 112 1.33 5.70 -8.79
C ASN A 112 0.74 7.09 -8.57
N ASP A 113 1.50 8.14 -8.93
CA ASP A 113 1.07 9.53 -8.76
C ASP A 113 -0.21 9.83 -9.53
N GLU A 114 -0.33 9.29 -10.74
CA GLU A 114 -1.46 9.57 -11.63
C GLU A 114 -2.79 9.26 -10.99
N ASP A 115 -2.89 8.10 -10.31
CA ASP A 115 -4.15 7.67 -9.71
C ASP A 115 -4.37 8.26 -8.33
N PHE A 116 -3.32 8.43 -7.53
CA PHE A 116 -3.50 8.75 -6.11
C PHE A 116 -3.39 10.23 -5.75
N ARG A 117 -2.55 11.02 -6.44
CA ARG A 117 -2.39 12.45 -6.07
C ARG A 117 -3.66 13.27 -6.25
N LYS A 118 -4.53 12.85 -7.13
CA LYS A 118 -5.79 13.57 -7.43
C LYS A 118 -6.91 13.30 -6.43
N ILE A 119 -6.75 12.34 -5.53
CA ILE A 119 -7.84 11.94 -4.62
C ILE A 119 -7.92 12.91 -3.45
N PRO A 120 -9.07 13.62 -3.29
CA PRO A 120 -9.23 14.55 -2.17
C PRO A 120 -9.17 13.83 -0.82
N GLY A 121 -8.44 14.41 0.12
CA GLY A 121 -8.33 13.88 1.47
C GLY A 121 -7.33 12.75 1.65
N LEU A 122 -6.70 12.28 0.58
CA LEU A 122 -5.69 11.22 0.67
C LEU A 122 -4.32 11.85 0.97
N LYS A 123 -3.70 11.41 2.06
CA LYS A 123 -2.29 11.70 2.31
C LYS A 123 -1.46 10.71 1.52
N TYR A 124 -0.52 11.22 0.73
CA TYR A 124 0.20 10.40 -0.24
C TYR A 124 1.67 10.77 -0.28
N LEU A 125 2.54 9.78 -0.40
CA LEU A 125 3.96 9.98 -0.56
C LEU A 125 4.53 8.97 -1.54
N ASN A 126 5.27 9.48 -2.54
CA ASN A 126 5.99 8.64 -3.49
C ASN A 126 7.45 8.55 -3.04
N PRO A 127 7.93 7.37 -2.58
CA PRO A 127 9.29 7.25 -2.04
C PRO A 127 10.39 7.41 -3.10
N PHE A 128 10.03 7.40 -4.38
CA PHE A 128 10.99 7.60 -5.48
C PHE A 128 11.25 9.07 -5.78
N THR A 129 10.28 9.96 -5.50
CA THR A 129 10.36 11.37 -5.92
C THR A 129 10.22 12.38 -4.78
N ASP A 130 9.63 11.99 -3.66
CA ASP A 130 9.24 12.93 -2.61
C ASP A 130 10.23 12.95 -1.42
N LEU A 131 11.32 12.21 -1.50
CA LEU A 131 12.32 12.16 -0.43
C LEU A 131 13.53 13.04 -0.71
#